data_3f53376cdac93cce202dce9c753639e1
#
_entry.id   3f53376cdac93cce202dce9c753639e1
#
_cell.length_a   1.000
_cell.length_b   1.000
_cell.length_c   1.000
_cell.angle_alpha   90.00
_cell.angle_beta   90.00
_cell.angle_gamma   90.00
#
_symmetry.space_group_name_H-M   'P 1'
#
loop_
_entity.id
_entity.type
_entity.pdbx_description
1 polymer ?
#
loop_
_entity_poly.entity_id
_entity_poly.type
_entity_poly.pdbx_seq_one_letter_code
_entity_poly.pdbx_strand_id
1 'polypeptide(L)'
;DLPFDRTDKTNSPSFTKNFLQNHAHPLVKRIARAREINKAHTTFIDTILKHNHKGRIHAEINQLRSDNGGTVTGRFSYSNPNLQQIPARNKELGPRIRSLFIPEEGHTWGCFDYSQQEPRLVVHYAALQNLYGVNEVLDSYNEGDADFHTIVADMAEIPRTQAKTINLGLFYGMGKNKLQAELGVSKEKAEDLFRQYHNKVPFVKQLMDNVMY
;
A
#
# COMPACT_ATOMS: atom_id res chain seq x y z
N ASP A 1 34.36 8.31 -4.44
CA ASP A 1 33.42 8.16 -3.33
C ASP A 1 32.00 8.31 -3.87
N LEU A 2 31.19 7.29 -3.67
CA LEU A 2 29.78 7.33 -4.08
C LEU A 2 28.98 8.03 -2.99
N PRO A 3 28.09 8.99 -3.31
CA PRO A 3 27.25 9.65 -2.31
C PRO A 3 26.33 8.63 -1.65
N PHE A 4 26.15 8.73 -0.35
CA PHE A 4 25.26 7.88 0.44
C PHE A 4 24.57 8.70 1.53
N ASP A 5 23.39 8.26 1.91
CA ASP A 5 22.66 8.84 3.04
C ASP A 5 23.30 8.40 4.37
N ARG A 6 23.02 9.17 5.43
CA ARG A 6 23.45 8.85 6.80
C ARG A 6 22.25 8.70 7.71
N THR A 7 22.42 7.87 8.74
CA THR A 7 21.39 7.69 9.77
C THR A 7 21.40 8.88 10.73
N ASP A 8 20.22 9.37 11.10
CA ASP A 8 20.06 10.53 11.98
C ASP A 8 20.68 10.32 13.39
N LYS A 9 20.61 9.10 13.91
CA LYS A 9 21.06 8.79 15.27
C LYS A 9 22.56 8.54 15.40
N THR A 10 23.16 7.87 14.44
CA THR A 10 24.56 7.38 14.55
C THR A 10 25.49 7.96 13.51
N ASN A 11 24.95 8.78 12.59
CA ASN A 11 25.68 9.31 11.44
C ASN A 11 26.40 8.23 10.60
N SER A 12 25.95 6.98 10.70
CA SER A 12 26.49 5.85 9.94
C SER A 12 25.96 5.84 8.51
N PRO A 13 26.71 5.29 7.53
CA PRO A 13 26.19 5.13 6.17
C PRO A 13 24.86 4.37 6.13
N SER A 14 23.88 4.92 5.43
CA SER A 14 22.54 4.35 5.31
C SER A 14 22.28 3.89 3.87
N PHE A 15 22.20 2.58 3.69
CA PHE A 15 21.92 1.96 2.39
C PHE A 15 20.49 1.44 2.38
N THR A 16 19.54 2.37 2.36
CA THR A 16 18.10 2.05 2.30
C THR A 16 17.73 1.34 1.00
N LYS A 17 16.54 0.73 0.98
CA LYS A 17 16.00 0.12 -0.24
C LYS A 17 15.92 1.14 -1.39
N ASN A 18 15.45 2.34 -1.12
CA ASN A 18 15.34 3.42 -2.13
C ASN A 18 16.71 3.83 -2.66
N PHE A 19 17.69 4.02 -1.80
CA PHE A 19 19.07 4.31 -2.22
C PHE A 19 19.59 3.23 -3.17
N LEU A 20 19.48 1.95 -2.77
CA LEU A 20 20.01 0.84 -3.58
C LEU A 20 19.28 0.68 -4.92
N GLN A 21 17.98 0.91 -4.98
CA GLN A 21 17.18 0.80 -6.21
C GLN A 21 17.44 1.93 -7.20
N ASN A 22 17.67 3.14 -6.70
CA ASN A 22 17.86 4.34 -7.53
C ASN A 22 19.33 4.58 -7.93
N HIS A 23 20.26 3.85 -7.34
CA HIS A 23 21.67 4.05 -7.60
C HIS A 23 22.09 3.47 -8.95
N ALA A 24 22.82 4.23 -9.77
CA ALA A 24 23.20 3.84 -11.14
C ALA A 24 24.28 2.75 -11.19
N HIS A 25 25.14 2.64 -10.17
CA HIS A 25 26.33 1.78 -10.19
C HIS A 25 25.97 0.29 -10.23
N PRO A 26 26.56 -0.52 -11.15
CA PRO A 26 26.21 -1.94 -11.32
C PRO A 26 26.38 -2.80 -10.07
N LEU A 27 27.43 -2.54 -9.26
CA LEU A 27 27.64 -3.25 -7.99
C LEU A 27 26.51 -3.02 -7.00
N VAL A 28 26.01 -1.77 -6.90
CA VAL A 28 24.89 -1.43 -5.99
C VAL A 28 23.61 -2.15 -6.41
N LYS A 29 23.36 -2.24 -7.73
CA LYS A 29 22.23 -3.02 -8.26
C LYS A 29 22.34 -4.52 -7.93
N ARG A 30 23.54 -5.09 -8.00
CA ARG A 30 23.79 -6.50 -7.61
C ARG A 30 23.56 -6.71 -6.11
N ILE A 31 24.00 -5.77 -5.26
CA ILE A 31 23.76 -5.81 -3.82
C ILE A 31 22.25 -5.71 -3.53
N ALA A 32 21.54 -4.79 -4.21
CA ALA A 32 20.08 -4.68 -4.07
C ALA A 32 19.38 -6.00 -4.41
N ARG A 33 19.77 -6.62 -5.51
CA ARG A 33 19.24 -7.92 -5.95
C ARG A 33 19.57 -9.06 -4.98
N ALA A 34 20.80 -9.12 -4.51
CA ALA A 34 21.19 -10.14 -3.51
C ALA A 34 20.39 -9.99 -2.21
N ARG A 35 20.17 -8.76 -1.72
CA ARG A 35 19.33 -8.49 -0.55
C ARG A 35 17.87 -8.87 -0.76
N GLU A 36 17.33 -8.61 -1.94
CA GLU A 36 15.97 -8.98 -2.30
C GLU A 36 15.77 -10.50 -2.28
N ILE A 37 16.66 -11.25 -2.93
CA ILE A 37 16.64 -12.72 -2.96
C ILE A 37 16.84 -13.29 -1.56
N ASN A 38 17.82 -12.79 -0.81
CA ASN A 38 18.07 -13.25 0.55
C ASN A 38 16.85 -13.01 1.46
N LYS A 39 16.22 -11.83 1.35
CA LYS A 39 14.97 -11.57 2.08
C LYS A 39 13.85 -12.53 1.66
N ALA A 40 13.71 -12.81 0.37
CA ALA A 40 12.72 -13.78 -0.11
C ALA A 40 12.97 -15.18 0.49
N HIS A 41 14.21 -15.63 0.53
CA HIS A 41 14.60 -16.90 1.13
C HIS A 41 14.31 -16.90 2.64
N THR A 42 14.95 -16.04 3.40
CA THR A 42 14.89 -16.09 4.88
C THR A 42 13.53 -15.70 5.45
N THR A 43 12.84 -14.73 4.84
CA THR A 43 11.53 -14.26 5.36
C THR A 43 10.37 -15.13 4.91
N PHE A 44 10.44 -15.72 3.73
CA PHE A 44 9.31 -16.49 3.20
C PHE A 44 9.60 -17.98 3.13
N ILE A 45 10.66 -18.42 2.46
CA ILE A 45 10.90 -19.86 2.28
C ILE A 45 11.23 -20.54 3.60
N ASP A 46 12.18 -20.04 4.35
CA ASP A 46 12.55 -20.62 5.66
C ASP A 46 11.37 -20.58 6.64
N THR A 47 10.58 -19.50 6.61
CA THR A 47 9.40 -19.37 7.45
C THR A 47 8.30 -20.39 7.04
N ILE A 48 8.05 -20.58 5.75
CA ILE A 48 7.10 -21.58 5.24
C ILE A 48 7.55 -22.97 5.67
N LEU A 49 8.81 -23.30 5.47
CA LEU A 49 9.35 -24.62 5.85
C LEU A 49 9.27 -24.86 7.36
N LYS A 50 9.62 -23.86 8.16
CA LYS A 50 9.56 -23.92 9.63
C LYS A 50 8.15 -24.16 10.17
N HIS A 51 7.15 -23.57 9.53
CA HIS A 51 5.75 -23.65 9.99
C HIS A 51 4.93 -24.70 9.23
N ASN A 52 5.58 -25.49 8.38
CA ASN A 52 4.91 -26.60 7.71
C ASN A 52 4.65 -27.74 8.71
N HIS A 53 3.39 -28.06 8.91
CA HIS A 53 2.96 -29.24 9.66
C HIS A 53 2.11 -30.15 8.77
N LYS A 54 2.63 -31.33 8.43
CA LYS A 54 1.93 -32.30 7.56
C LYS A 54 1.41 -31.71 6.24
N GLY A 55 2.24 -30.90 5.59
CA GLY A 55 1.88 -30.25 4.33
C GLY A 55 0.99 -29.02 4.46
N ARG A 56 0.67 -28.56 5.68
CA ARG A 56 -0.18 -27.41 5.95
C ARG A 56 0.55 -26.34 6.76
N ILE A 57 0.13 -25.09 6.57
CA ILE A 57 0.58 -23.97 7.36
C ILE A 57 -0.63 -23.41 8.13
N HIS A 58 -0.46 -23.30 9.44
CA HIS A 58 -1.45 -22.77 10.35
C HIS A 58 -0.94 -21.46 10.93
N ALA A 59 -1.42 -20.33 10.39
CA ALA A 59 -1.10 -19.02 10.94
C ALA A 59 -2.06 -18.67 12.07
N GLU A 60 -1.56 -17.89 13.02
CA GLU A 60 -2.40 -17.27 14.03
C GLU A 60 -3.05 -16.01 13.44
N ILE A 61 -4.36 -15.85 13.65
CA ILE A 61 -5.12 -14.66 13.22
C ILE A 61 -5.49 -13.88 14.45
N ASN A 62 -4.89 -12.69 14.59
CA ASN A 62 -5.17 -11.77 15.69
C ASN A 62 -6.32 -10.84 15.28
N GLN A 63 -7.49 -11.07 15.81
CA GLN A 63 -8.70 -10.28 15.56
C GLN A 63 -8.73 -9.00 16.38
N LEU A 64 -8.26 -9.08 17.62
CA LEU A 64 -8.24 -7.98 18.58
C LEU A 64 -6.81 -7.61 18.95
N ARG A 65 -6.62 -6.36 19.37
CA ARG A 65 -5.36 -5.91 19.92
C ARG A 65 -5.09 -6.56 21.27
N SER A 66 -3.89 -7.12 21.43
CA SER A 66 -3.36 -7.68 22.67
C SER A 66 -1.86 -7.41 22.78
N ASP A 67 -1.25 -7.79 23.90
CA ASP A 67 0.21 -7.69 24.07
C ASP A 67 0.98 -8.58 23.08
N ASN A 68 0.36 -9.65 22.59
CA ASN A 68 0.96 -10.61 21.67
C ASN A 68 0.71 -10.28 20.18
N GLY A 69 -0.12 -9.30 19.84
CA GLY A 69 -0.42 -8.96 18.46
C GLY A 69 -1.69 -8.15 18.27
N GLY A 70 -2.18 -8.12 17.03
CA GLY A 70 -3.34 -7.35 16.64
C GLY A 70 -3.01 -5.92 16.21
N THR A 71 -4.00 -5.20 15.73
CA THR A 71 -3.88 -3.82 15.27
C THR A 71 -4.77 -2.89 16.07
N VAL A 72 -4.39 -1.63 16.21
CA VAL A 72 -5.22 -0.60 16.85
C VAL A 72 -6.40 -0.16 15.96
N THR A 73 -6.38 -0.51 14.68
CA THR A 73 -7.38 -0.11 13.69
C THR A 73 -8.51 -1.12 13.50
N GLY A 74 -8.49 -2.25 14.22
CA GLY A 74 -9.46 -3.34 14.06
C GLY A 74 -9.22 -4.23 12.83
N ARG A 75 -8.16 -3.99 12.05
CA ARG A 75 -7.76 -4.92 10.98
C ARG A 75 -7.19 -6.20 11.58
N PHE A 76 -7.44 -7.35 10.95
CA PHE A 76 -6.77 -8.59 11.33
C PHE A 76 -5.26 -8.48 11.07
N SER A 77 -4.47 -9.05 11.94
CA SER A 77 -3.04 -9.29 11.69
C SER A 77 -2.73 -10.77 11.82
N TYR A 78 -1.67 -11.19 11.12
CA TYR A 78 -1.23 -12.58 11.11
C TYR A 78 0.14 -12.71 11.76
N SER A 79 0.32 -13.79 12.52
CA SER A 79 1.60 -14.17 13.10
C SER A 79 1.79 -15.71 13.01
N ASN A 80 3.00 -16.16 13.16
CA ASN A 80 3.42 -17.55 13.23
C ASN A 80 2.83 -18.49 12.13
N PRO A 81 3.02 -18.17 10.83
CA PRO A 81 3.74 -17.08 10.21
C PRO A 81 2.83 -15.90 9.80
N ASN A 82 3.43 -14.72 9.51
CA ASN A 82 2.68 -13.60 8.96
C ASN A 82 2.43 -13.79 7.45
N LEU A 83 1.31 -14.41 7.09
CA LEU A 83 0.93 -14.68 5.71
C LEU A 83 0.55 -13.42 4.91
N GLN A 84 0.26 -12.28 5.59
CA GLN A 84 -0.04 -11.01 4.90
C GLN A 84 1.19 -10.39 4.24
N GLN A 85 2.40 -10.81 4.62
CA GLN A 85 3.66 -10.31 4.05
C GLN A 85 4.08 -11.04 2.77
N ILE A 86 3.39 -12.10 2.37
CA ILE A 86 3.71 -12.85 1.15
C ILE A 86 3.68 -11.89 -0.05
N PRO A 87 4.78 -11.81 -0.84
CA PRO A 87 4.91 -10.80 -1.86
C PRO A 87 3.89 -10.98 -2.98
N ALA A 88 3.20 -9.90 -3.35
CA ALA A 88 2.26 -9.85 -4.46
C ALA A 88 2.73 -8.97 -5.60
N ARG A 89 3.45 -7.87 -5.29
CA ARG A 89 3.85 -6.85 -6.27
C ARG A 89 5.13 -7.20 -7.04
N ASN A 90 5.98 -8.09 -6.52
CA ASN A 90 7.17 -8.53 -7.22
C ASN A 90 6.77 -9.52 -8.30
N LYS A 91 6.95 -9.15 -9.58
CA LYS A 91 6.50 -9.94 -10.73
C LYS A 91 7.26 -11.27 -10.91
N GLU A 92 8.44 -11.40 -10.36
CA GLU A 92 9.27 -12.60 -10.46
C GLU A 92 9.09 -13.50 -9.23
N LEU A 93 9.35 -12.97 -8.03
CA LEU A 93 9.33 -13.76 -6.80
C LEU A 93 7.91 -13.97 -6.25
N GLY A 94 7.02 -13.01 -6.46
CA GLY A 94 5.64 -13.09 -5.98
C GLY A 94 4.91 -14.35 -6.46
N PRO A 95 4.78 -14.57 -7.78
CA PRO A 95 4.12 -15.76 -8.31
C PRO A 95 4.77 -17.07 -7.84
N ARG A 96 6.11 -17.11 -7.77
CA ARG A 96 6.85 -18.31 -7.33
C ARG A 96 6.57 -18.67 -5.87
N ILE A 97 6.55 -17.70 -4.97
CA ILE A 97 6.29 -17.94 -3.55
C ILE A 97 4.80 -18.26 -3.34
N ARG A 98 3.91 -17.54 -4.02
CA ARG A 98 2.47 -17.78 -3.91
C ARG A 98 2.04 -19.14 -4.46
N SER A 99 2.70 -19.67 -5.49
CA SER A 99 2.42 -21.00 -6.05
C SER A 99 2.76 -22.16 -5.10
N LEU A 100 3.47 -21.92 -4.00
CA LEU A 100 3.71 -22.91 -2.96
C LEU A 100 2.45 -23.20 -2.13
N PHE A 101 1.48 -22.28 -2.15
CA PHE A 101 0.20 -22.45 -1.46
C PHE A 101 -0.82 -22.99 -2.46
N ILE A 102 -1.19 -24.23 -2.27
CA ILE A 102 -2.15 -24.93 -3.11
C ILE A 102 -3.40 -25.29 -2.30
N PRO A 103 -4.58 -25.42 -2.93
CA PRO A 103 -5.75 -25.91 -2.25
C PRO A 103 -5.58 -27.42 -1.95
N GLU A 104 -6.40 -27.92 -1.04
CA GLU A 104 -6.50 -29.35 -0.80
C GLU A 104 -7.03 -30.09 -2.03
N GLU A 105 -6.72 -31.38 -2.17
CA GLU A 105 -7.19 -32.19 -3.29
C GLU A 105 -8.74 -32.16 -3.36
N GLY A 106 -9.26 -31.95 -4.56
CA GLY A 106 -10.70 -31.74 -4.80
C GLY A 106 -11.25 -30.37 -4.45
N HIS A 107 -10.40 -29.42 -4.01
CA HIS A 107 -10.78 -28.05 -3.70
C HIS A 107 -10.11 -27.05 -4.65
N THR A 108 -10.65 -25.84 -4.67
CA THR A 108 -10.07 -24.71 -5.43
C THR A 108 -10.04 -23.45 -4.57
N TRP A 109 -9.17 -22.47 -4.93
CA TRP A 109 -9.16 -21.16 -4.31
C TRP A 109 -10.27 -20.27 -4.89
N GLY A 110 -11.13 -19.72 -4.02
CA GLY A 110 -11.93 -18.56 -4.35
C GLY A 110 -11.23 -17.28 -3.86
N CYS A 111 -11.05 -16.30 -4.73
CA CYS A 111 -10.48 -15.02 -4.37
C CYS A 111 -11.55 -13.93 -4.53
N PHE A 112 -11.95 -13.33 -3.42
CA PHE A 112 -12.99 -12.30 -3.37
C PHE A 112 -12.40 -11.04 -2.75
N ASP A 113 -12.52 -9.92 -3.44
CA ASP A 113 -12.03 -8.61 -2.97
C ASP A 113 -13.09 -7.54 -3.22
N TYR A 114 -13.32 -6.69 -2.24
CA TYR A 114 -14.24 -5.56 -2.41
C TYR A 114 -13.64 -4.53 -3.36
N SER A 115 -14.40 -4.15 -4.37
CA SER A 115 -13.98 -3.07 -5.26
C SER A 115 -13.99 -1.74 -4.53
N GLN A 116 -12.82 -1.10 -4.44
CA GLN A 116 -12.66 0.25 -3.90
C GLN A 116 -13.24 0.41 -2.48
N GLN A 117 -13.06 -0.58 -1.59
CA GLN A 117 -13.65 -0.56 -0.25
C GLN A 117 -13.35 0.74 0.52
N GLU A 118 -12.09 1.15 0.58
CA GLU A 118 -11.70 2.35 1.34
C GLU A 118 -12.27 3.65 0.74
N PRO A 119 -12.20 3.92 -0.57
CA PRO A 119 -12.88 5.05 -1.18
C PRO A 119 -14.38 5.08 -0.92
N ARG A 120 -15.06 3.93 -1.02
CA ARG A 120 -16.52 3.84 -0.73
C ARG A 120 -16.83 4.19 0.71
N LEU A 121 -16.03 3.75 1.67
CA LEU A 121 -16.20 4.11 3.08
C LEU A 121 -15.98 5.61 3.31
N VAL A 122 -14.96 6.21 2.68
CA VAL A 122 -14.72 7.66 2.78
C VAL A 122 -15.93 8.44 2.25
N VAL A 123 -16.47 8.07 1.08
CA VAL A 123 -17.66 8.72 0.52
C VAL A 123 -18.87 8.50 1.41
N HIS A 124 -19.07 7.29 1.93
CA HIS A 124 -20.19 6.97 2.83
C HIS A 124 -20.18 7.85 4.09
N TYR A 125 -19.05 7.91 4.81
CA TYR A 125 -18.93 8.72 6.02
C TYR A 125 -18.99 10.22 5.74
N ALA A 126 -18.48 10.67 4.60
CA ALA A 126 -18.62 12.06 4.18
C ALA A 126 -20.10 12.40 3.88
N ALA A 127 -20.83 11.50 3.25
CA ALA A 127 -22.26 11.66 2.97
C ALA A 127 -23.10 11.69 4.26
N LEU A 128 -22.81 10.85 5.25
CA LEU A 128 -23.47 10.87 6.56
C LEU A 128 -23.31 12.22 7.29
N GLN A 129 -22.20 12.92 7.04
CA GLN A 129 -21.93 14.24 7.61
C GLN A 129 -22.36 15.39 6.68
N ASN A 130 -23.00 15.11 5.55
CA ASN A 130 -23.39 16.09 4.53
C ASN A 130 -22.24 17.02 4.09
N LEU A 131 -21.04 16.48 3.92
CA LEU A 131 -19.86 17.27 3.58
C LEU A 131 -19.95 17.80 2.13
N TYR A 132 -19.38 18.99 1.92
CA TYR A 132 -19.48 19.66 0.64
C TYR A 132 -18.82 18.86 -0.50
N GLY A 133 -19.53 18.68 -1.62
CA GLY A 133 -19.04 18.03 -2.83
C GLY A 133 -19.11 16.49 -2.80
N VAL A 134 -19.75 15.87 -1.81
CA VAL A 134 -19.85 14.40 -1.72
C VAL A 134 -20.94 13.81 -2.59
N ASN A 135 -22.05 14.53 -2.84
CA ASN A 135 -23.24 13.96 -3.49
C ASN A 135 -22.95 13.49 -4.92
N GLU A 136 -22.23 14.26 -5.71
CA GLU A 136 -21.85 13.90 -7.08
C GLU A 136 -21.11 12.56 -7.14
N VAL A 137 -20.20 12.32 -6.20
CA VAL A 137 -19.43 11.07 -6.11
C VAL A 137 -20.27 9.94 -5.55
N LEU A 138 -21.16 10.23 -4.60
CA LEU A 138 -22.10 9.26 -4.04
C LEU A 138 -23.06 8.74 -5.11
N ASP A 139 -23.63 9.63 -5.91
CA ASP A 139 -24.55 9.28 -7.01
C ASP A 139 -23.84 8.40 -8.04
N SER A 140 -22.62 8.78 -8.43
CA SER A 140 -21.79 7.98 -9.33
C SER A 140 -21.50 6.57 -8.80
N TYR A 141 -21.29 6.39 -7.48
CA TYR A 141 -21.15 5.07 -6.87
C TYR A 141 -22.45 4.27 -6.86
N ASN A 142 -23.59 4.93 -6.67
CA ASN A 142 -24.91 4.28 -6.69
C ASN A 142 -25.31 3.83 -8.10
N GLU A 143 -24.91 4.56 -9.12
CA GLU A 143 -25.08 4.22 -10.53
C GLU A 143 -24.14 3.11 -11.02
N GLY A 144 -23.14 2.75 -10.22
CA GLY A 144 -22.22 1.64 -10.49
C GLY A 144 -20.95 2.01 -11.26
N ASP A 145 -20.81 3.24 -11.72
CA ASP A 145 -19.75 3.67 -12.66
C ASP A 145 -18.58 4.39 -12.00
N ALA A 146 -18.65 4.71 -10.70
CA ALA A 146 -17.58 5.47 -10.04
C ALA A 146 -16.27 4.71 -9.96
N ASP A 147 -15.25 5.24 -10.60
CA ASP A 147 -13.87 4.87 -10.35
C ASP A 147 -13.08 6.08 -9.85
N PHE A 148 -12.98 6.19 -8.55
CA PHE A 148 -12.26 7.28 -7.88
C PHE A 148 -10.79 7.37 -8.33
N HIS A 149 -10.20 6.26 -8.73
CA HIS A 149 -8.83 6.25 -9.24
C HIS A 149 -8.74 6.82 -10.65
N THR A 150 -9.77 6.64 -11.47
CA THR A 150 -9.87 7.25 -12.80
C THR A 150 -10.04 8.76 -12.69
N ILE A 151 -10.90 9.26 -11.81
CA ILE A 151 -11.06 10.71 -11.57
C ILE A 151 -9.72 11.39 -11.28
N VAL A 152 -8.89 10.77 -10.45
CA VAL A 152 -7.56 11.32 -10.12
C VAL A 152 -6.54 11.08 -11.24
N ALA A 153 -6.63 9.98 -11.96
CA ALA A 153 -5.77 9.71 -13.11
C ALA A 153 -5.95 10.77 -14.20
N ASP A 154 -7.19 11.07 -14.53
CA ASP A 154 -7.55 12.08 -15.55
C ASP A 154 -7.14 13.49 -15.11
N MET A 155 -7.39 13.83 -13.85
CA MET A 155 -7.01 15.14 -13.30
C MET A 155 -5.49 15.37 -13.29
N ALA A 156 -4.71 14.32 -12.98
CA ALA A 156 -3.26 14.42 -12.83
C ALA A 156 -2.49 14.06 -14.11
N GLU A 157 -3.19 13.62 -15.16
CA GLU A 157 -2.59 13.10 -16.41
C GLU A 157 -1.58 11.96 -16.15
N ILE A 158 -1.94 11.04 -15.25
CA ILE A 158 -1.10 9.92 -14.84
C ILE A 158 -1.80 8.58 -15.07
N PRO A 159 -1.06 7.47 -15.20
CA PRO A 159 -1.65 6.14 -15.28
C PRO A 159 -2.53 5.83 -14.07
N ARG A 160 -3.68 5.19 -14.28
CA ARG A 160 -4.63 4.79 -13.22
C ARG A 160 -3.97 3.98 -12.09
N THR A 161 -2.97 3.17 -12.39
CA THR A 161 -2.20 2.42 -11.38
C THR A 161 -1.41 3.32 -10.43
N GLN A 162 -0.89 4.44 -10.94
CA GLN A 162 -0.22 5.46 -10.13
C GLN A 162 -1.24 6.28 -9.33
N ALA A 163 -2.35 6.67 -9.96
CA ALA A 163 -3.46 7.35 -9.29
C ALA A 163 -4.01 6.55 -8.11
N LYS A 164 -4.10 5.21 -8.22
CA LYS A 164 -4.51 4.35 -7.10
C LYS A 164 -3.61 4.51 -5.87
N THR A 165 -2.29 4.56 -6.06
CA THR A 165 -1.34 4.73 -4.96
C THR A 165 -1.46 6.12 -4.32
N ILE A 166 -1.65 7.15 -5.15
CA ILE A 166 -1.79 8.54 -4.71
C ILE A 166 -3.09 8.75 -3.96
N ASN A 167 -4.20 8.24 -4.47
CA ASN A 167 -5.50 8.34 -3.83
C ASN A 167 -5.47 7.77 -2.41
N LEU A 168 -4.96 6.54 -2.27
CA LEU A 168 -4.82 5.94 -0.94
C LEU A 168 -3.94 6.80 -0.04
N GLY A 169 -2.82 7.31 -0.57
CA GLY A 169 -1.96 8.21 0.19
C GLY A 169 -2.67 9.47 0.66
N LEU A 170 -3.44 10.12 -0.21
CA LEU A 170 -4.17 11.34 0.10
C LEU A 170 -5.32 11.09 1.08
N PHE A 171 -6.02 9.95 0.99
CA PHE A 171 -7.00 9.54 1.99
C PHE A 171 -6.39 9.35 3.40
N TYR A 172 -5.13 8.95 3.46
CA TYR A 172 -4.38 8.83 4.71
C TYR A 172 -3.53 10.07 5.06
N GLY A 173 -3.83 11.24 4.51
CA GLY A 173 -3.18 12.49 4.87
C GLY A 173 -1.78 12.70 4.27
N MET A 174 -1.50 12.11 3.12
CA MET A 174 -0.23 12.36 2.44
C MET A 174 -0.05 13.85 2.15
N GLY A 175 1.04 14.42 2.64
CA GLY A 175 1.41 15.82 2.36
C GLY A 175 2.08 15.99 0.99
N LYS A 176 2.19 17.27 0.56
CA LYS A 176 2.76 17.69 -0.74
C LYS A 176 4.15 17.12 -1.03
N ASN A 177 5.04 17.11 -0.04
CA ASN A 177 6.42 16.64 -0.22
C ASN A 177 6.46 15.13 -0.54
N LYS A 178 5.61 14.33 0.10
CA LYS A 178 5.50 12.91 -0.20
C LYS A 178 4.84 12.66 -1.55
N LEU A 179 3.82 13.45 -1.91
CA LEU A 179 3.21 13.43 -3.23
C LEU A 179 4.23 13.72 -4.34
N GLN A 180 5.06 14.75 -4.15
CA GLN A 180 6.17 15.07 -5.05
C GLN A 180 7.12 13.89 -5.26
N ALA A 181 7.56 13.26 -4.18
CA ALA A 181 8.49 12.14 -4.22
C ALA A 181 7.89 10.89 -4.90
N GLU A 182 6.61 10.59 -4.62
CA GLU A 182 5.91 9.43 -5.22
C GLU A 182 5.68 9.60 -6.73
N LEU A 183 5.43 10.83 -7.18
CA LEU A 183 5.20 11.16 -8.58
C LEU A 183 6.49 11.44 -9.37
N GLY A 184 7.58 11.80 -8.70
CA GLY A 184 8.82 12.23 -9.34
C GLY A 184 8.67 13.55 -10.14
N VAL A 185 7.75 14.45 -9.71
CA VAL A 185 7.47 15.71 -10.38
C VAL A 185 8.13 16.89 -9.66
N SER A 186 8.08 18.10 -10.27
CA SER A 186 8.54 19.32 -9.60
C SER A 186 7.67 19.66 -8.40
N LYS A 187 8.18 20.50 -7.50
CA LYS A 187 7.46 20.98 -6.32
C LYS A 187 6.19 21.72 -6.72
N GLU A 188 6.30 22.61 -7.71
CA GLU A 188 5.18 23.42 -8.23
C GLU A 188 4.06 22.52 -8.79
N LYS A 189 4.43 21.49 -9.55
CA LYS A 189 3.47 20.53 -10.10
C LYS A 189 2.80 19.70 -8.99
N ALA A 190 3.55 19.28 -7.98
CA ALA A 190 3.00 18.57 -6.83
C ALA A 190 2.04 19.41 -6.01
N GLU A 191 2.36 20.71 -5.80
CA GLU A 191 1.48 21.65 -5.10
C GLU A 191 0.20 21.93 -5.89
N ASP A 192 0.31 22.06 -7.20
CA ASP A 192 -0.84 22.27 -8.08
C ASP A 192 -1.77 21.04 -8.07
N LEU A 193 -1.24 19.85 -8.25
CA LEU A 193 -1.99 18.59 -8.17
C LEU A 193 -2.66 18.39 -6.80
N PHE A 194 -1.97 18.73 -5.72
CA PHE A 194 -2.52 18.65 -4.37
C PHE A 194 -3.71 19.60 -4.20
N ARG A 195 -3.60 20.82 -4.72
CA ARG A 195 -4.68 21.82 -4.70
C ARG A 195 -5.86 21.37 -5.58
N GLN A 196 -5.60 20.92 -6.80
CA GLN A 196 -6.64 20.42 -7.72
C GLN A 196 -7.41 19.24 -7.11
N TYR A 197 -6.70 18.29 -6.49
CA TYR A 197 -7.33 17.16 -5.81
C TYR A 197 -8.30 17.62 -4.73
N HIS A 198 -7.86 18.48 -3.81
CA HIS A 198 -8.72 18.95 -2.72
C HIS A 198 -9.84 19.89 -3.18
N ASN A 199 -9.69 20.55 -4.32
CA ASN A 199 -10.77 21.31 -4.93
C ASN A 199 -11.82 20.40 -5.60
N LYS A 200 -11.37 19.30 -6.22
CA LYS A 200 -12.27 18.34 -6.89
C LYS A 200 -13.04 17.48 -5.89
N VAL A 201 -12.39 17.09 -4.80
CA VAL A 201 -12.96 16.21 -3.76
C VAL A 201 -12.76 16.82 -2.35
N PRO A 202 -13.37 17.96 -2.07
CA PRO A 202 -13.14 18.73 -0.82
C PRO A 202 -13.56 17.96 0.43
N PHE A 203 -14.56 17.08 0.33
CA PHE A 203 -15.05 16.27 1.44
C PHE A 203 -13.98 15.34 2.03
N VAL A 204 -12.97 14.93 1.24
CA VAL A 204 -11.89 14.07 1.74
C VAL A 204 -11.12 14.78 2.85
N LYS A 205 -10.72 16.03 2.61
CA LYS A 205 -10.01 16.81 3.63
C LYS A 205 -10.91 17.16 4.80
N GLN A 206 -12.15 17.56 4.54
CA GLN A 206 -13.13 17.89 5.59
C GLN A 206 -13.38 16.70 6.53
N LEU A 207 -13.57 15.50 5.96
CA LEU A 207 -13.73 14.27 6.75
C LEU A 207 -12.50 13.98 7.61
N MET A 208 -11.30 14.12 7.05
CA MET A 208 -10.06 13.92 7.80
C MET A 208 -9.94 14.90 8.97
N ASP A 209 -10.21 16.18 8.73
CA ASP A 209 -10.17 17.21 9.77
C ASP A 209 -11.18 16.88 10.88
N ASN A 210 -12.40 16.41 10.52
CA ASN A 210 -13.45 16.05 11.49
C ASN A 210 -13.13 14.79 12.32
N VAL A 211 -12.34 13.86 11.81
CA VAL A 211 -11.99 12.61 12.51
C VAL A 211 -10.76 12.78 13.42
N MET A 212 -9.92 13.79 13.16
CA MET A 212 -8.72 14.05 13.96
C MET A 212 -9.00 14.88 15.24
N TYR A 213 -10.20 15.43 15.39
CA TYR A 213 -10.66 16.19 16.55
C TYR A 213 -11.86 15.48 17.21
#